data_628a56d1cab9c51f2aabfd0c213beb13
#
_entry.id   628a56d1cab9c51f2aabfd0c213beb13
#
_cell.length_a   1.000
_cell.length_b   1.000
_cell.length_c   1.000
_cell.angle_alpha   90.00
_cell.angle_beta   90.00
_cell.angle_gamma   90.00
#
_symmetry.space_group_name_H-M   'P 1'
#
loop_
_entity.id
_entity.type
_entity.pdbx_description
1 polymer ?
#
loop_
_entity_poly.entity_id
_entity_poly.type
_entity_poly.pdbx_seq_one_letter_code
_entity_poly.pdbx_strand_id
1 'polypeptide(L)'
;GALHMNELLQETLNPPESYKREFFINNTVYREGDRIMQIKNNYKIKWHRNDCPEEEGEGIFNGEMGEIAQIHEKAREITVLFDDGRFAVYSFSELGQLEHCYAITVHKSQGSEFPYCVIALAGTPSMLMTRNILYTAITRARKMVVIVGTREQIQFMAENDRQQLRFTGLKRMLENDADS
;
A
#
# COMPACT_ATOMS: atom_id res chain seq x y z
N GLY A 1 -5.35 -10.65 -8.41
CA GLY A 1 -5.33 -9.82 -7.19
C GLY A 1 -4.44 -8.59 -7.33
N ALA A 2 -4.12 -7.92 -6.22
CA ALA A 2 -3.36 -6.67 -6.24
C ALA A 2 -2.00 -6.77 -6.95
N LEU A 3 -1.30 -7.90 -6.84
CA LEU A 3 -0.03 -8.11 -7.54
C LEU A 3 -0.20 -8.01 -9.06
N HIS A 4 -1.11 -8.76 -9.64
CA HIS A 4 -1.36 -8.71 -11.08
C HIS A 4 -1.87 -7.33 -11.54
N MET A 5 -2.65 -6.64 -10.71
CA MET A 5 -3.08 -5.28 -11.00
C MET A 5 -1.89 -4.31 -11.02
N ASN A 6 -0.94 -4.47 -10.10
CA ASN A 6 0.27 -3.65 -10.08
C ASN A 6 1.13 -3.86 -11.33
N GLU A 7 1.27 -5.11 -11.82
CA GLU A 7 1.99 -5.41 -13.06
C GLU A 7 1.35 -4.70 -14.26
N LEU A 8 0.02 -4.82 -14.43
CA LEU A 8 -0.71 -4.17 -15.52
C LEU A 8 -0.63 -2.64 -15.44
N LEU A 9 -0.75 -2.09 -14.23
CA LEU A 9 -0.69 -0.65 -14.03
C LEU A 9 0.72 -0.10 -14.20
N GLN A 10 1.76 -0.83 -13.80
CA GLN A 10 3.15 -0.46 -14.07
C GLN A 10 3.38 -0.32 -15.57
N GLU A 11 3.01 -1.34 -16.37
CA GLU A 11 3.17 -1.30 -17.82
C GLU A 11 2.35 -0.20 -18.50
N THR A 12 1.23 0.20 -17.91
CA THR A 12 0.36 1.24 -18.46
C THR A 12 0.79 2.64 -18.04
N LEU A 13 1.14 2.84 -16.77
CA LEU A 13 1.40 4.15 -16.18
C LEU A 13 2.88 4.52 -16.15
N ASN A 14 3.74 3.52 -16.12
CA ASN A 14 5.19 3.68 -16.14
C ASN A 14 5.82 2.66 -17.10
N PRO A 15 5.55 2.73 -18.42
CA PRO A 15 6.10 1.80 -19.40
C PRO A 15 7.62 1.89 -19.48
N PRO A 16 8.31 0.83 -19.97
CA PRO A 16 9.73 0.85 -20.18
C PRO A 16 10.10 1.90 -21.25
N GLU A 17 11.14 2.67 -20.97
CA GLU A 17 11.65 3.70 -21.86
C GLU A 17 13.18 3.68 -21.85
N SER A 18 13.83 4.05 -22.97
CA SER A 18 15.28 3.93 -23.14
C SER A 18 16.11 4.76 -22.13
N TYR A 19 15.52 5.77 -21.51
CA TYR A 19 16.17 6.62 -20.51
C TYR A 19 15.89 6.16 -19.07
N LYS A 20 14.92 5.24 -18.84
CA LYS A 20 14.64 4.69 -17.52
C LYS A 20 15.48 3.46 -17.28
N ARG A 21 16.03 3.35 -16.10
CA ARG A 21 16.71 2.15 -15.66
C ARG A 21 15.69 1.17 -15.06
N GLU A 22 15.94 -0.11 -15.33
CA GLU A 22 15.15 -1.21 -14.80
C GLU A 22 16.05 -2.21 -14.09
N PHE A 23 15.52 -2.85 -13.09
CA PHE A 23 16.21 -3.90 -12.37
C PHE A 23 15.26 -5.03 -12.02
N PHE A 24 15.68 -6.27 -12.30
CA PHE A 24 14.89 -7.47 -12.03
C PHE A 24 15.45 -8.21 -10.81
N ILE A 25 14.64 -8.40 -9.79
CA ILE A 25 14.98 -9.15 -8.59
C ILE A 25 13.73 -9.83 -8.01
N ASN A 26 13.89 -11.06 -7.50
CA ASN A 26 12.82 -11.81 -6.85
C ASN A 26 11.51 -11.88 -7.68
N ASN A 27 11.65 -12.04 -8.98
CA ASN A 27 10.53 -12.10 -9.95
C ASN A 27 9.73 -10.78 -10.07
N THR A 28 10.33 -9.65 -9.68
CA THR A 28 9.74 -8.32 -9.76
C THR A 28 10.66 -7.42 -10.59
N VAL A 29 10.09 -6.68 -11.54
CA VAL A 29 10.78 -5.60 -12.26
C VAL A 29 10.58 -4.31 -11.47
N TYR A 30 11.66 -3.67 -11.06
CA TYR A 30 11.65 -2.32 -10.52
C TYR A 30 12.18 -1.36 -11.58
N ARG A 31 11.49 -0.25 -11.78
CA ARG A 31 11.76 0.77 -12.81
C ARG A 31 11.80 2.15 -12.18
N GLU A 32 12.68 3.02 -12.66
CA GLU A 32 12.63 4.43 -12.28
C GLU A 32 11.26 5.03 -12.61
N GLY A 33 10.67 5.75 -11.65
CA GLY A 33 9.30 6.23 -11.69
C GLY A 33 8.24 5.27 -11.11
N ASP A 34 8.63 4.09 -10.63
CA ASP A 34 7.66 3.18 -10.03
C ASP A 34 7.11 3.68 -8.70
N ARG A 35 5.80 3.58 -8.55
CA ARG A 35 5.12 3.81 -7.26
C ARG A 35 5.32 2.60 -6.35
N ILE A 36 5.89 2.86 -5.18
CA ILE A 36 6.21 1.83 -4.19
C ILE A 36 5.71 2.21 -2.79
N MET A 37 5.52 1.18 -1.97
CA MET A 37 5.16 1.28 -0.56
C MET A 37 6.14 0.48 0.29
N GLN A 38 6.57 1.06 1.39
CA GLN A 38 7.26 0.32 2.46
C GLN A 38 6.27 -0.62 3.14
N ILE A 39 6.61 -1.90 3.26
CA ILE A 39 5.72 -2.94 3.82
C ILE A 39 6.19 -3.48 5.17
N LYS A 40 7.29 -2.95 5.70
CA LYS A 40 7.86 -3.31 7.00
C LYS A 40 8.44 -2.08 7.66
N ASN A 41 8.37 -1.98 8.99
CA ASN A 41 9.09 -0.93 9.71
C ASN A 41 10.59 -1.18 9.62
N ASN A 42 11.35 -0.19 9.18
CA ASN A 42 12.81 -0.20 9.22
C ASN A 42 13.33 1.05 9.92
N TYR A 43 13.73 0.91 11.16
CA TYR A 43 14.19 2.00 12.03
C TYR A 43 15.62 2.46 11.74
N LYS A 44 16.34 1.78 10.81
CA LYS A 44 17.76 2.02 10.55
C LYS A 44 18.02 2.69 9.22
N ILE A 45 17.03 2.76 8.32
CA ILE A 45 17.17 3.44 7.04
C ILE A 45 17.29 4.92 7.31
N LYS A 46 18.39 5.51 6.82
CA LYS A 46 18.63 6.94 6.86
C LYS A 46 17.88 7.64 5.75
N TRP A 47 17.32 8.77 6.06
CA TRP A 47 16.68 9.63 5.10
C TRP A 47 17.16 11.08 5.24
N HIS A 48 17.07 11.85 4.18
CA HIS A 48 17.35 13.28 4.13
C HIS A 48 16.33 13.98 3.24
N ARG A 49 16.30 15.30 3.30
CA ARG A 49 15.52 16.14 2.39
C ARG A 49 16.41 16.98 1.51
N ASN A 50 16.05 17.12 0.23
CA ASN A 50 16.80 17.99 -0.68
C ASN A 50 16.46 19.47 -0.52
N ASP A 51 15.24 19.78 -0.13
CA ASP A 51 14.76 21.13 0.14
C ASP A 51 15.26 21.70 1.49
N CYS A 52 15.69 20.82 2.39
CA CYS A 52 16.23 21.17 3.69
C CYS A 52 17.36 20.19 4.07
N PRO A 53 18.60 20.39 3.55
CA PRO A 53 19.71 19.44 3.73
C PRO A 53 20.11 19.19 5.20
N GLU A 54 19.72 20.07 6.11
CA GLU A 54 19.93 19.91 7.57
C GLU A 54 18.90 18.97 8.21
N GLU A 55 17.81 18.65 7.49
CA GLU A 55 16.77 17.75 7.96
C GLU A 55 17.09 16.31 7.52
N GLU A 56 17.68 15.56 8.42
CA GLU A 56 17.99 14.14 8.27
C GLU A 56 17.47 13.34 9.46
N GLY A 57 17.28 12.05 9.26
CA GLY A 57 16.84 11.18 10.34
C GLY A 57 16.92 9.70 9.98
N GLU A 58 16.35 8.88 10.82
CA GLU A 58 16.30 7.44 10.65
C GLU A 58 14.87 6.93 10.79
N GLY A 59 14.56 5.88 10.05
CA GLY A 59 13.29 5.17 10.11
C GLY A 59 12.35 5.50 8.94
N ILE A 60 11.95 4.42 8.25
CA ILE A 60 10.86 4.40 7.27
C ILE A 60 9.87 3.32 7.71
N PHE A 61 8.58 3.64 7.71
CA PHE A 61 7.58 2.81 8.36
C PHE A 61 6.62 2.17 7.35
N ASN A 62 6.01 1.07 7.78
CA ASN A 62 5.02 0.35 7.00
C ASN A 62 3.86 1.28 6.61
N GLY A 63 3.52 1.26 5.31
CA GLY A 63 2.47 2.09 4.72
C GLY A 63 2.96 3.41 4.11
N GLU A 64 4.21 3.80 4.33
CA GLU A 64 4.78 4.98 3.67
C GLU A 64 4.99 4.71 2.19
N MET A 65 4.57 5.67 1.36
CA MET A 65 4.57 5.56 -0.10
C MET A 65 5.55 6.55 -0.72
N GLY A 66 6.06 6.18 -1.88
CA GLY A 66 6.98 7.00 -2.63
C GLY A 66 7.15 6.52 -4.06
N GLU A 67 8.18 7.01 -4.70
CA GLU A 67 8.55 6.71 -6.08
C GLU A 67 10.03 6.34 -6.14
N ILE A 68 10.39 5.39 -7.00
CA ILE A 68 11.80 5.10 -7.30
C ILE A 68 12.36 6.25 -8.11
N ALA A 69 13.10 7.12 -7.44
CA ALA A 69 13.70 8.29 -8.08
C ALA A 69 14.91 7.92 -8.95
N GLN A 70 15.70 6.92 -8.52
CA GLN A 70 16.91 6.52 -9.26
C GLN A 70 17.33 5.09 -8.92
N ILE A 71 17.87 4.39 -9.92
CA ILE A 71 18.47 3.05 -9.79
C ILE A 71 19.97 3.15 -10.04
N HIS A 72 20.78 2.70 -9.07
CA HIS A 72 22.25 2.71 -9.12
C HIS A 72 22.76 1.28 -9.27
N GLU A 73 22.78 0.73 -10.49
CA GLU A 73 23.15 -0.66 -10.76
C GLU A 73 24.52 -1.05 -10.21
N LYS A 74 25.54 -0.19 -10.40
CA LYS A 74 26.92 -0.46 -9.94
C LYS A 74 27.01 -0.51 -8.42
N ALA A 75 26.31 0.36 -7.73
CA ALA A 75 26.26 0.38 -6.27
C ALA A 75 25.28 -0.69 -5.71
N ARG A 76 24.40 -1.24 -6.57
CA ARG A 76 23.30 -2.15 -6.19
C ARG A 76 22.36 -1.51 -5.18
N GLU A 77 21.93 -0.30 -5.49
CA GLU A 77 21.08 0.53 -4.64
C GLU A 77 19.98 1.19 -5.46
N ILE A 78 18.88 1.51 -4.81
CA ILE A 78 17.86 2.42 -5.34
C ILE A 78 17.68 3.60 -4.40
N THR A 79 17.36 4.75 -4.96
CA THR A 79 16.92 5.93 -4.22
C THR A 79 15.42 6.07 -4.35
N VAL A 80 14.74 6.17 -3.23
CA VAL A 80 13.29 6.37 -3.14
C VAL A 80 13.02 7.78 -2.66
N LEU A 81 12.13 8.48 -3.37
CA LEU A 81 11.54 9.75 -2.95
C LEU A 81 10.16 9.46 -2.36
N PHE A 82 10.00 9.64 -1.06
CA PHE A 82 8.72 9.49 -0.38
C PHE A 82 7.80 10.69 -0.61
N ASP A 83 6.48 10.47 -0.48
CA ASP A 83 5.46 11.50 -0.76
C ASP A 83 5.55 12.73 0.16
N ASP A 84 6.23 12.62 1.29
CA ASP A 84 6.52 13.72 2.22
C ASP A 84 7.83 14.47 1.91
N GLY A 85 8.52 14.11 0.81
CA GLY A 85 9.74 14.77 0.35
C GLY A 85 11.04 14.21 0.93
N ARG A 86 10.99 13.13 1.70
CA ARG A 86 12.19 12.42 2.18
C ARG A 86 12.79 11.54 1.09
N PHE A 87 14.11 11.51 1.03
CA PHE A 87 14.88 10.58 0.21
C PHE A 87 15.53 9.52 1.08
N ALA A 88 15.40 8.25 0.69
CA ALA A 88 16.09 7.15 1.34
C ALA A 88 16.74 6.23 0.31
N VAL A 89 17.87 5.63 0.66
CA VAL A 89 18.61 4.70 -0.18
C VAL A 89 18.44 3.29 0.36
N TYR A 90 18.06 2.39 -0.53
CA TYR A 90 17.91 0.96 -0.25
C TYR A 90 18.94 0.16 -1.03
N SER A 91 19.64 -0.75 -0.36
CA SER A 91 20.39 -1.78 -1.05
C SER A 91 19.45 -2.79 -1.73
N PHE A 92 19.90 -3.47 -2.78
CA PHE A 92 19.11 -4.50 -3.45
C PHE A 92 18.69 -5.65 -2.53
N SER A 93 19.42 -5.91 -1.45
CA SER A 93 19.07 -6.89 -0.43
C SER A 93 17.87 -6.46 0.44
N GLU A 94 17.56 -5.18 0.48
CA GLU A 94 16.46 -4.60 1.27
C GLU A 94 15.17 -4.44 0.48
N LEU A 95 15.18 -4.67 -0.84
CA LEU A 95 14.00 -4.51 -1.70
C LEU A 95 12.81 -5.39 -1.32
N GLY A 96 13.03 -6.47 -0.56
CA GLY A 96 11.94 -7.25 0.04
C GLY A 96 11.10 -6.50 1.09
N GLN A 97 11.45 -5.23 1.38
CA GLN A 97 10.66 -4.33 2.22
C GLN A 97 9.76 -3.39 1.41
N LEU A 98 9.88 -3.40 0.08
CA LEU A 98 9.15 -2.55 -0.84
C LEU A 98 8.22 -3.39 -1.72
N GLU A 99 7.03 -2.88 -1.99
CA GLU A 99 6.11 -3.43 -2.96
C GLU A 99 5.59 -2.32 -3.89
N HIS A 100 5.26 -2.66 -5.12
CA HIS A 100 4.52 -1.74 -6.00
C HIS A 100 3.17 -1.36 -5.36
N CYS A 101 2.79 -0.10 -5.47
CA CYS A 101 1.56 0.40 -4.90
C CYS A 101 0.72 1.25 -5.86
N TYR A 102 0.74 0.94 -7.16
CA TYR A 102 -0.26 1.43 -8.13
C TYR A 102 -1.67 0.99 -7.74
N ALA A 103 -1.78 -0.22 -7.20
CA ALA A 103 -2.97 -0.74 -6.56
C ALA A 103 -2.62 -1.38 -5.22
N ILE A 104 -3.41 -1.07 -4.19
CA ILE A 104 -3.26 -1.61 -2.84
C ILE A 104 -4.55 -2.26 -2.36
N THR A 105 -4.45 -3.19 -1.42
CA THR A 105 -5.64 -3.73 -0.77
C THR A 105 -6.24 -2.72 0.20
N VAL A 106 -7.54 -2.85 0.47
CA VAL A 106 -8.23 -1.98 1.44
C VAL A 106 -7.57 -2.03 2.82
N HIS A 107 -7.05 -3.19 3.23
CA HIS A 107 -6.33 -3.32 4.51
C HIS A 107 -5.02 -2.53 4.52
N LYS A 108 -4.25 -2.53 3.43
CA LYS A 108 -3.02 -1.74 3.32
C LYS A 108 -3.27 -0.23 3.21
N SER A 109 -4.47 0.18 2.81
CA SER A 109 -4.87 1.59 2.75
C SER A 109 -5.34 2.16 4.10
N GLN A 110 -5.44 1.33 5.14
CA GLN A 110 -5.86 1.80 6.46
C GLN A 110 -4.83 2.79 7.02
N GLY A 111 -5.32 3.92 7.55
CA GLY A 111 -4.49 5.01 8.02
C GLY A 111 -4.09 6.02 6.94
N SER A 112 -4.18 5.67 5.66
CA SER A 112 -3.89 6.58 4.54
C SER A 112 -5.17 7.20 4.00
N GLU A 113 -5.06 8.38 3.40
CA GLU A 113 -6.14 9.07 2.70
C GLU A 113 -5.65 9.59 1.35
N PHE A 114 -6.52 9.53 0.36
CA PHE A 114 -6.20 9.89 -1.01
C PHE A 114 -7.20 10.93 -1.54
N PRO A 115 -6.79 11.87 -2.39
CA PRO A 115 -7.75 12.79 -3.02
C PRO A 115 -8.81 12.06 -3.85
N TYR A 116 -8.40 11.01 -4.56
CA TYR A 116 -9.24 10.21 -5.46
C TYR A 116 -8.97 8.74 -5.23
N CYS A 117 -10.02 7.93 -5.19
CA CYS A 117 -9.90 6.48 -5.07
C CYS A 117 -10.69 5.77 -6.18
N VAL A 118 -10.07 4.76 -6.78
CA VAL A 118 -10.75 3.81 -7.66
C VAL A 118 -10.84 2.48 -6.94
N ILE A 119 -12.05 2.01 -6.67
CA ILE A 119 -12.32 0.74 -5.97
C ILE A 119 -12.73 -0.30 -7.02
N ALA A 120 -11.90 -1.32 -7.22
CA ALA A 120 -12.19 -2.44 -8.13
C ALA A 120 -12.82 -3.60 -7.36
N LEU A 121 -14.07 -3.95 -7.70
CA LEU A 121 -14.81 -5.06 -7.09
C LEU A 121 -14.72 -6.35 -7.91
N ALA A 122 -14.25 -6.28 -9.16
CA ALA A 122 -14.12 -7.43 -10.03
C ALA A 122 -13.18 -8.50 -9.43
N GLY A 123 -13.64 -9.74 -9.39
CA GLY A 123 -12.86 -10.87 -8.84
C GLY A 123 -12.68 -10.86 -7.31
N THR A 124 -13.41 -10.01 -6.59
CA THR A 124 -13.35 -9.99 -5.13
C THR A 124 -14.03 -11.26 -4.57
N PRO A 125 -13.37 -12.05 -3.70
CA PRO A 125 -13.98 -13.18 -3.03
C PRO A 125 -15.17 -12.75 -2.18
N SER A 126 -16.23 -13.55 -2.18
CA SER A 126 -17.49 -13.24 -1.47
C SER A 126 -17.30 -12.98 0.03
N MET A 127 -16.32 -13.64 0.65
CA MET A 127 -15.97 -13.44 2.07
C MET A 127 -15.44 -12.03 2.39
N LEU A 128 -14.89 -11.33 1.38
CA LEU A 128 -14.41 -9.95 1.50
C LEU A 128 -15.47 -8.92 1.07
N MET A 129 -16.61 -9.36 0.52
CA MET A 129 -17.67 -8.48 0.08
C MET A 129 -18.57 -8.11 1.26
N THR A 130 -18.05 -7.32 2.19
CA THR A 130 -18.78 -6.89 3.41
C THR A 130 -18.94 -5.37 3.44
N ARG A 131 -19.98 -4.92 4.17
CA ARG A 131 -20.25 -3.50 4.40
C ARG A 131 -19.03 -2.77 4.98
N ASN A 132 -18.35 -3.38 5.93
CA ASN A 132 -17.20 -2.79 6.60
C ASN A 132 -16.03 -2.54 5.64
N ILE A 133 -15.76 -3.47 4.72
CA ILE A 133 -14.71 -3.31 3.70
C ILE A 133 -15.10 -2.22 2.73
N LEU A 134 -16.34 -2.19 2.26
CA LEU A 134 -16.84 -1.15 1.36
C LEU A 134 -16.75 0.24 2.03
N TYR A 135 -17.21 0.36 3.28
CA TYR A 135 -17.13 1.60 4.04
C TYR A 135 -15.66 2.06 4.21
N THR A 136 -14.77 1.15 4.62
CA THR A 136 -13.36 1.46 4.79
C THR A 136 -12.74 1.95 3.49
N ALA A 137 -13.04 1.31 2.37
CA ALA A 137 -12.51 1.71 1.06
C ALA A 137 -13.03 3.09 0.63
N ILE A 138 -14.33 3.36 0.78
CA ILE A 138 -14.94 4.65 0.39
C ILE A 138 -14.37 5.78 1.24
N THR A 139 -14.19 5.56 2.53
CA THR A 139 -13.66 6.59 3.46
C THR A 139 -12.18 6.88 3.27
N ARG A 140 -11.47 6.19 2.39
CA ARG A 140 -10.10 6.55 2.00
C ARG A 140 -10.04 7.74 1.06
N ALA A 141 -11.14 8.07 0.37
CA ALA A 141 -11.16 9.19 -0.57
C ALA A 141 -11.61 10.48 0.11
N ARG A 142 -10.87 11.58 -0.14
CA ARG A 142 -11.23 12.92 0.34
C ARG A 142 -12.14 13.69 -0.61
N LYS A 143 -12.01 13.45 -1.94
CA LYS A 143 -12.69 14.23 -2.95
C LYS A 143 -13.65 13.42 -3.81
N MET A 144 -13.22 12.26 -4.31
CA MET A 144 -14.02 11.44 -5.22
C MET A 144 -13.69 9.97 -5.11
N VAL A 145 -14.72 9.14 -5.20
CA VAL A 145 -14.63 7.68 -5.32
C VAL A 145 -15.22 7.25 -6.65
N VAL A 146 -14.51 6.38 -7.35
CA VAL A 146 -15.01 5.64 -8.50
C VAL A 146 -15.07 4.18 -8.14
N ILE A 147 -16.22 3.54 -8.29
CA ILE A 147 -16.38 2.10 -8.03
C ILE A 147 -16.53 1.38 -9.36
N VAL A 148 -15.61 0.46 -9.63
CA VAL A 148 -15.61 -0.42 -10.81
C VAL A 148 -16.16 -1.77 -10.41
N GLY A 149 -17.41 -2.04 -10.77
CA GLY A 149 -18.13 -3.26 -10.41
C GLY A 149 -19.59 -3.19 -10.85
N THR A 150 -20.38 -4.21 -10.49
CA THR A 150 -21.81 -4.21 -10.78
C THR A 150 -22.62 -3.59 -9.63
N ARG A 151 -23.82 -3.12 -9.96
CA ARG A 151 -24.74 -2.56 -8.96
C ARG A 151 -25.13 -3.60 -7.90
N GLU A 152 -25.28 -4.83 -8.33
CA GLU A 152 -25.63 -5.97 -7.47
C GLU A 152 -24.49 -6.26 -6.46
N GLN A 153 -23.22 -6.13 -6.89
CA GLN A 153 -22.05 -6.28 -5.99
C GLN A 153 -22.06 -5.20 -4.91
N ILE A 154 -22.30 -3.94 -5.28
CA ILE A 154 -22.34 -2.84 -4.32
C ILE A 154 -23.50 -3.03 -3.34
N GLN A 155 -24.68 -3.38 -3.84
CA GLN A 155 -25.86 -3.64 -2.99
C GLN A 155 -25.59 -4.81 -2.04
N PHE A 156 -25.06 -5.92 -2.53
CA PHE A 156 -24.70 -7.07 -1.72
C PHE A 156 -23.73 -6.69 -0.59
N MET A 157 -22.68 -5.90 -0.89
CA MET A 157 -21.75 -5.43 0.13
C MET A 157 -22.42 -4.52 1.15
N ALA A 158 -23.29 -3.62 0.72
CA ALA A 158 -23.99 -2.68 1.59
C ALA A 158 -24.94 -3.38 2.57
N GLU A 159 -25.56 -4.49 2.15
CA GLU A 159 -26.47 -5.30 2.96
C GLU A 159 -25.74 -6.33 3.84
N ASN A 160 -24.54 -6.74 3.45
CA ASN A 160 -23.76 -7.78 4.14
C ASN A 160 -23.00 -7.20 5.34
N ASP A 161 -23.61 -7.28 6.52
CA ASP A 161 -23.02 -6.83 7.78
C ASP A 161 -22.35 -7.95 8.58
N ARG A 162 -22.04 -9.08 7.95
CA ARG A 162 -21.35 -10.19 8.61
C ARG A 162 -20.08 -9.70 9.29
N GLN A 163 -20.17 -9.52 10.60
CA GLN A 163 -19.01 -9.32 11.45
C GLN A 163 -18.37 -10.69 11.68
N GLN A 164 -17.07 -10.79 11.49
CA GLN A 164 -16.35 -11.93 12.06
C GLN A 164 -16.48 -11.83 13.57
N LEU A 165 -17.30 -12.70 14.16
CA LEU A 165 -17.39 -12.83 15.61
C LEU A 165 -15.99 -13.15 16.13
N ARG A 166 -15.33 -12.18 16.72
CA ARG A 166 -14.08 -12.43 17.44
C ARG A 166 -14.47 -13.12 18.74
N PHE A 167 -14.26 -14.42 18.81
CA PHE A 167 -14.36 -15.18 20.05
C PHE A 167 -13.18 -14.78 20.95
N THR A 168 -13.32 -13.66 21.65
CA THR A 168 -12.37 -13.27 22.69
C THR A 168 -12.89 -13.82 24.03
N GLY A 169 -12.02 -14.36 24.88
CA GLY A 169 -12.38 -14.76 26.23
C GLY A 169 -12.73 -13.61 27.17
N LEU A 170 -12.61 -12.34 26.69
CA LEU A 170 -12.82 -11.12 27.48
C LEU A 170 -14.23 -11.07 28.08
N LYS A 171 -15.27 -11.38 27.30
CA LYS A 171 -16.66 -11.40 27.81
C LYS A 171 -16.81 -12.37 28.97
N ARG A 172 -16.26 -13.58 28.86
CA ARG A 172 -16.28 -14.60 29.90
C ARG A 172 -15.48 -14.21 31.14
N MET A 173 -14.36 -13.50 30.97
CA MET A 173 -13.58 -12.96 32.08
C MET A 173 -14.36 -11.87 32.84
N LEU A 174 -15.00 -10.95 32.14
CA LEU A 174 -15.79 -9.87 32.75
C LEU A 174 -17.04 -10.41 33.45
N GLU A 175 -17.68 -11.45 32.93
CA GLU A 175 -18.83 -12.11 33.58
C GLU A 175 -18.40 -12.81 34.88
N ASN A 176 -17.25 -13.48 34.92
CA ASN A 176 -16.72 -14.13 36.12
C ASN A 176 -16.27 -13.16 37.21
N ASP A 177 -15.75 -11.98 36.85
CA ASP A 177 -15.36 -10.95 37.82
C ASP A 177 -16.58 -10.21 38.40
N ALA A 178 -17.75 -10.23 37.75
CA ALA A 178 -18.96 -9.60 38.25
C ALA A 178 -19.71 -10.46 39.29
N ASP A 179 -19.41 -11.78 39.35
CA ASP A 179 -20.03 -12.76 40.28
C ASP A 179 -19.13 -13.01 41.52
N SER A 180 -18.01 -12.26 41.66
CA SER A 180 -17.08 -12.35 42.80
C SER A 180 -17.19 -11.12 43.69
#